data_072ef70bb7f56ae8162a3de80490639d
#
_entry.id   072ef70bb7f56ae8162a3de80490639d
#
_cell.length_a   1.000
_cell.length_b   1.000
_cell.length_c   1.000
_cell.angle_alpha   90.00
_cell.angle_beta   90.00
_cell.angle_gamma   90.00
#
_symmetry.space_group_name_H-M   'P 1'
#
loop_
_entity.id
_entity.type
_entity.pdbx_description
1 polymer ?
#
loop_
_entity_poly.entity_id
_entity_poly.type
_entity_poly.pdbx_seq_one_letter_code
_entity_poly.pdbx_strand_id
1 'polypeptide(L)'
;MAPFKSSLSRSAAKLLGVSRERDLSLRGATQSFRTPPPPPLTATGGTKIPSTDSGNGYTYHVFLQGTSDNFVADSGEGWVEVLIVGGGGGGGYSYYAGGGGAGGIVHGTNIPVTPGTYPITVGNKGTMPATYDQATSGGNSAFNSVTALGGAGGFGGPMAYPGSASGGSGGGGHGYPQDASSSIVKAPQPVPGDFTAYGSPGGLGTPYAGGGGGGATAAGGNAAPRGPGSPANYHFGGLGGAGKAFPGFPGPIIAPAIPTTNITDVPVAAGGPGPATERAAFTTAVGPTGLYGGGGGGGLYYTIGPDPSASGKPAGGTGGGADGAGSEPAPVPSPTQPWSHGPARKAVMHTGGGGGGGNYAANSFGSDGATGIILVRYQ
;
A
#
# COMPACT_ATOMS: atom_id res chain seq x y z
N MET A 1 -50.61 32.25 -48.37
CA MET A 1 -49.34 32.37 -49.13
C MET A 1 -48.60 31.09 -49.07
N ALA A 2 -48.83 30.16 -49.97
CA ALA A 2 -48.09 28.91 -49.96
C ALA A 2 -47.82 28.29 -51.34
N PRO A 3 -47.71 29.00 -52.43
CA PRO A 3 -47.37 28.36 -53.71
C PRO A 3 -45.91 28.46 -54.13
N PHE A 4 -45.09 29.27 -53.48
CA PHE A 4 -43.70 29.47 -53.93
C PHE A 4 -42.69 28.36 -53.52
N LYS A 5 -43.10 27.48 -52.67
CA LYS A 5 -42.21 26.40 -52.19
C LYS A 5 -42.05 25.23 -53.14
N SER A 6 -42.84 25.12 -54.18
CA SER A 6 -42.88 23.83 -54.85
C SER A 6 -42.21 23.80 -56.22
N SER A 7 -42.12 24.88 -56.98
CA SER A 7 -41.58 24.79 -58.32
C SER A 7 -40.10 25.11 -58.43
N LEU A 8 -39.63 26.13 -57.69
CA LEU A 8 -38.20 26.49 -57.77
C LEU A 8 -37.32 25.47 -57.01
N SER A 9 -37.77 24.99 -55.84
CA SER A 9 -37.04 23.97 -55.11
C SER A 9 -37.00 22.63 -55.82
N ARG A 10 -38.07 22.24 -56.51
CA ARG A 10 -38.11 21.02 -57.32
C ARG A 10 -37.25 21.12 -58.59
N SER A 11 -37.17 22.30 -59.16
CA SER A 11 -36.36 22.54 -60.35
C SER A 11 -34.88 22.59 -60.01
N ALA A 12 -34.50 23.20 -58.89
CA ALA A 12 -33.14 23.21 -58.36
C ALA A 12 -32.67 21.82 -57.93
N ALA A 13 -33.53 21.07 -57.25
CA ALA A 13 -33.24 19.70 -56.85
C ALA A 13 -33.00 18.78 -58.07
N LYS A 14 -33.81 18.96 -59.12
CA LYS A 14 -33.66 18.18 -60.37
C LYS A 14 -32.40 18.53 -61.14
N LEU A 15 -32.01 19.81 -61.11
CA LEU A 15 -30.76 20.28 -61.74
C LEU A 15 -29.51 19.81 -61.00
N LEU A 16 -29.59 19.59 -59.68
CA LEU A 16 -28.49 19.12 -58.84
C LEU A 16 -28.49 17.59 -58.64
N GLY A 17 -29.38 16.86 -59.31
CA GLY A 17 -29.48 15.41 -59.17
C GLY A 17 -30.03 14.91 -57.85
N VAL A 18 -30.67 15.78 -57.06
CA VAL A 18 -31.22 15.44 -55.75
C VAL A 18 -32.65 14.92 -55.92
N SER A 19 -32.89 13.67 -55.60
CA SER A 19 -34.14 12.97 -55.90
C SER A 19 -35.26 13.12 -54.83
N ARG A 20 -34.95 13.68 -53.65
CA ARG A 20 -35.93 13.88 -52.53
C ARG A 20 -35.68 15.15 -51.74
N GLU A 21 -36.75 15.83 -51.30
CA GLU A 21 -36.67 17.02 -50.43
C GLU A 21 -35.84 16.83 -49.14
N ARG A 22 -35.69 15.58 -48.65
CA ARG A 22 -34.86 15.26 -47.51
C ARG A 22 -33.38 15.43 -47.75
N ASP A 23 -32.94 15.36 -48.99
CA ASP A 23 -31.52 15.43 -49.34
C ASP A 23 -30.99 16.88 -49.29
N LEU A 24 -31.89 17.85 -49.22
CA LEU A 24 -31.54 19.27 -49.01
C LEU A 24 -31.66 19.75 -47.56
N SER A 25 -31.96 18.86 -46.62
CA SER A 25 -32.05 19.25 -45.23
C SER A 25 -30.64 19.39 -44.61
N LEU A 26 -30.37 20.57 -44.05
CA LEU A 26 -29.12 20.81 -43.28
C LEU A 26 -28.87 19.79 -42.16
N ARG A 27 -29.89 19.01 -41.76
CA ARG A 27 -29.77 17.91 -40.81
C ARG A 27 -28.96 16.72 -41.41
N GLY A 28 -28.97 16.52 -42.72
CA GLY A 28 -28.15 15.49 -43.37
C GLY A 28 -26.65 15.84 -43.40
N ALA A 29 -26.33 17.13 -43.49
CA ALA A 29 -24.95 17.60 -43.49
C ALA A 29 -24.30 17.55 -42.09
N THR A 30 -25.08 17.61 -41.03
CA THR A 30 -24.51 17.50 -39.65
C THR A 30 -24.24 16.06 -39.21
N GLN A 31 -24.78 15.06 -39.91
CA GLN A 31 -24.46 13.65 -39.59
C GLN A 31 -23.17 13.17 -40.25
N SER A 32 -22.69 13.84 -41.32
CA SER A 32 -21.44 13.46 -41.99
C SER A 32 -20.16 13.93 -41.27
N PHE A 33 -20.31 14.75 -40.23
CA PHE A 33 -19.19 15.24 -39.41
C PHE A 33 -19.15 14.62 -38.00
N ARG A 34 -19.81 13.50 -37.78
CA ARG A 34 -19.51 12.74 -36.57
C ARG A 34 -18.09 12.23 -36.73
N THR A 35 -17.14 12.87 -36.07
CA THR A 35 -15.85 12.27 -35.83
C THR A 35 -16.09 10.86 -35.29
N PRO A 36 -15.51 9.84 -35.87
CA PRO A 36 -15.60 8.49 -35.31
C PRO A 36 -15.21 8.59 -33.83
N PRO A 37 -15.85 7.81 -32.95
CA PRO A 37 -15.43 7.78 -31.56
C PRO A 37 -13.93 7.52 -31.51
N PRO A 38 -13.19 8.17 -30.62
CA PRO A 38 -11.76 7.95 -30.49
C PRO A 38 -11.52 6.43 -30.33
N PRO A 39 -10.46 5.90 -30.91
CA PRO A 39 -10.13 4.49 -30.74
C PRO A 39 -9.96 4.18 -29.24
N PRO A 40 -10.28 2.97 -28.79
CA PRO A 40 -10.10 2.59 -27.40
C PRO A 40 -8.63 2.72 -27.00
N LEU A 41 -8.39 3.08 -25.75
CA LEU A 41 -7.04 3.20 -25.19
C LEU A 41 -6.30 1.87 -25.34
N THR A 42 -5.10 1.93 -25.92
CA THR A 42 -4.13 0.84 -25.89
C THR A 42 -2.88 1.30 -25.18
N ALA A 43 -2.33 0.45 -24.32
CA ALA A 43 -1.12 0.80 -23.56
C ALA A 43 -0.20 -0.40 -23.36
N THR A 44 1.09 -0.08 -23.12
CA THR A 44 2.17 -1.01 -22.81
C THR A 44 2.90 -0.57 -21.52
N GLY A 45 3.82 -1.41 -21.06
CA GLY A 45 4.62 -1.20 -19.85
C GLY A 45 4.17 -2.02 -18.65
N GLY A 46 5.12 -2.33 -17.77
CA GLY A 46 4.94 -3.23 -16.63
C GLY A 46 4.49 -4.63 -17.03
N THR A 47 4.00 -5.39 -16.06
CA THR A 47 3.34 -6.68 -16.35
C THR A 47 1.88 -6.43 -16.68
N LYS A 48 1.50 -6.69 -17.92
CA LYS A 48 0.13 -6.51 -18.43
C LYS A 48 -0.73 -7.74 -18.16
N ILE A 49 -1.90 -7.54 -17.58
CA ILE A 49 -2.97 -8.55 -17.40
C ILE A 49 -4.15 -8.09 -18.29
N PRO A 50 -4.40 -8.76 -19.43
CA PRO A 50 -5.45 -8.38 -20.36
C PRO A 50 -6.85 -8.52 -19.76
N SER A 51 -7.83 -7.79 -20.29
CA SER A 51 -9.24 -7.87 -19.86
C SER A 51 -9.85 -9.28 -20.01
N THR A 52 -9.33 -10.09 -20.92
CA THR A 52 -9.69 -11.51 -21.07
C THR A 52 -9.28 -12.36 -19.88
N ASP A 53 -8.15 -12.04 -19.26
CA ASP A 53 -7.53 -12.83 -18.18
C ASP A 53 -7.96 -12.33 -16.79
N SER A 54 -8.31 -11.04 -16.68
CA SER A 54 -8.76 -10.44 -15.43
C SER A 54 -10.16 -10.90 -14.98
N GLY A 55 -10.99 -11.34 -15.93
CA GLY A 55 -12.35 -11.81 -15.68
C GLY A 55 -13.36 -10.72 -15.31
N ASN A 56 -12.95 -9.45 -15.26
CA ASN A 56 -13.81 -8.31 -14.90
C ASN A 56 -13.90 -7.22 -15.97
N GLY A 57 -13.33 -7.46 -17.16
CA GLY A 57 -13.37 -6.57 -18.30
C GLY A 57 -12.36 -5.42 -18.27
N TYR A 58 -11.49 -5.35 -17.26
CA TYR A 58 -10.42 -4.36 -17.17
C TYR A 58 -9.07 -4.95 -17.59
N THR A 59 -8.28 -4.17 -18.30
CA THR A 59 -6.85 -4.42 -18.50
C THR A 59 -6.07 -3.78 -17.37
N TYR A 60 -5.10 -4.52 -16.81
CA TYR A 60 -4.23 -4.04 -15.72
C TYR A 60 -2.79 -3.97 -16.18
N HIS A 61 -2.07 -2.96 -15.68
CA HIS A 61 -0.62 -2.84 -15.74
C HIS A 61 -0.07 -2.79 -14.32
N VAL A 62 0.85 -3.69 -14.01
CA VAL A 62 1.45 -3.87 -12.69
C VAL A 62 2.92 -3.51 -12.76
N PHE A 63 3.34 -2.52 -11.98
CA PHE A 63 4.72 -2.07 -11.89
C PHE A 63 5.27 -2.41 -10.51
N LEU A 64 6.35 -3.18 -10.50
CA LEU A 64 7.04 -3.62 -9.30
C LEU A 64 8.39 -2.89 -9.16
N GLN A 65 8.94 -2.88 -7.96
CA GLN A 65 10.26 -2.34 -7.70
C GLN A 65 11.32 -3.11 -8.50
N GLY A 66 12.27 -2.38 -9.13
CA GLY A 66 13.31 -2.95 -9.98
C GLY A 66 12.94 -3.08 -11.46
N THR A 67 11.70 -2.84 -11.84
CA THR A 67 11.32 -2.67 -13.24
C THR A 67 11.51 -1.20 -13.64
N SER A 68 12.21 -0.96 -14.75
CA SER A 68 12.47 0.40 -15.30
C SER A 68 11.47 0.80 -16.39
N ASP A 69 10.31 0.17 -16.40
CA ASP A 69 9.28 0.40 -17.40
C ASP A 69 8.43 1.62 -17.07
N ASN A 70 8.00 2.33 -18.11
CA ASN A 70 7.01 3.40 -18.02
C ASN A 70 5.63 2.87 -18.45
N PHE A 71 4.57 3.52 -18.03
CA PHE A 71 3.26 3.34 -18.65
C PHE A 71 3.22 4.15 -19.95
N VAL A 72 3.07 3.48 -21.08
CA VAL A 72 3.02 4.13 -22.40
C VAL A 72 1.63 3.92 -22.98
N ALA A 73 0.89 5.02 -23.14
CA ALA A 73 -0.35 5.03 -23.91
C ALA A 73 0.02 5.09 -25.41
N ASP A 74 -0.17 3.98 -26.10
CA ASP A 74 0.29 3.82 -27.50
C ASP A 74 -0.67 4.48 -28.48
N SER A 75 -1.97 4.34 -28.25
CA SER A 75 -3.01 4.94 -29.08
C SER A 75 -4.34 5.09 -28.34
N GLY A 76 -5.20 5.94 -28.88
CA GLY A 76 -6.49 6.25 -28.30
C GLY A 76 -6.40 7.23 -27.14
N GLU A 77 -7.55 7.64 -26.67
CA GLU A 77 -7.72 8.46 -25.47
C GLU A 77 -8.64 7.72 -24.51
N GLY A 78 -8.40 7.85 -23.23
CA GLY A 78 -9.24 7.16 -22.26
C GLY A 78 -9.02 7.63 -20.84
N TRP A 79 -9.70 6.96 -19.95
CA TRP A 79 -9.65 7.20 -18.52
C TRP A 79 -9.02 6.00 -17.85
N VAL A 80 -8.05 6.24 -17.00
CA VAL A 80 -7.44 5.18 -16.18
C VAL A 80 -7.78 5.38 -14.71
N GLU A 81 -7.78 4.29 -13.97
CA GLU A 81 -7.73 4.30 -12.51
C GLU A 81 -6.32 3.91 -12.09
N VAL A 82 -5.71 4.70 -11.21
CA VAL A 82 -4.33 4.55 -10.78
C VAL A 82 -4.25 4.39 -9.27
N LEU A 83 -3.54 3.36 -8.80
CA LEU A 83 -3.18 3.18 -7.41
C LEU A 83 -1.65 3.24 -7.27
N ILE A 84 -1.16 4.19 -6.50
CA ILE A 84 0.26 4.42 -6.24
C ILE A 84 0.51 4.13 -4.76
N VAL A 85 1.35 3.14 -4.46
CA VAL A 85 1.68 2.74 -3.09
C VAL A 85 3.17 2.94 -2.87
N GLY A 86 3.56 3.79 -1.93
CA GLY A 86 4.96 3.99 -1.52
C GLY A 86 5.53 2.76 -0.81
N GLY A 87 6.83 2.64 -0.71
CA GLY A 87 7.46 1.60 0.11
C GLY A 87 7.20 1.82 1.59
N GLY A 88 6.99 0.76 2.38
CA GLY A 88 6.85 0.83 3.83
C GLY A 88 8.18 1.04 4.53
N GLY A 89 8.18 1.72 5.68
CA GLY A 89 9.35 1.90 6.55
C GLY A 89 9.76 0.60 7.24
N GLY A 90 11.03 0.44 7.57
CA GLY A 90 11.51 -0.66 8.40
C GLY A 90 11.07 -0.51 9.86
N GLY A 91 11.03 -1.60 10.61
CA GLY A 91 10.87 -1.57 12.06
C GLY A 91 12.19 -1.28 12.76
N GLY A 92 12.15 -0.52 13.85
CA GLY A 92 13.32 -0.16 14.62
C GLY A 92 14.03 -1.37 15.22
N TYR A 93 15.31 -1.21 15.53
CA TYR A 93 16.10 -2.21 16.25
C TYR A 93 16.47 -1.69 17.63
N SER A 94 15.87 -2.24 18.63
CA SER A 94 16.11 -1.91 20.05
C SER A 94 15.27 -2.80 20.96
N TYR A 95 15.48 -2.65 22.26
CA TYR A 95 14.73 -3.35 23.31
C TYR A 95 13.20 -3.17 23.24
N TYR A 96 12.72 -2.03 22.73
CA TYR A 96 11.31 -1.65 22.68
C TYR A 96 11.01 -0.86 21.41
N ALA A 97 11.46 -1.38 20.30
CA ALA A 97 11.45 -0.63 19.06
C ALA A 97 10.03 -0.44 18.51
N GLY A 98 9.80 0.70 17.92
CA GLY A 98 8.58 1.00 17.20
C GLY A 98 8.48 0.24 15.88
N GLY A 99 7.25 -0.05 15.46
CA GLY A 99 6.95 -0.60 14.13
C GLY A 99 7.11 0.45 13.03
N GLY A 100 7.49 0.04 11.81
CA GLY A 100 7.56 0.92 10.65
C GLY A 100 6.18 1.37 10.17
N GLY A 101 6.08 2.60 9.68
CA GLY A 101 4.86 3.11 9.04
C GLY A 101 4.66 2.50 7.65
N ALA A 102 3.41 2.34 7.23
CA ALA A 102 3.10 1.97 5.86
C ALA A 102 3.52 3.06 4.88
N GLY A 103 3.82 2.68 3.65
CA GLY A 103 3.90 3.62 2.54
C GLY A 103 2.60 4.40 2.39
N GLY A 104 2.70 5.68 2.05
CA GLY A 104 1.54 6.46 1.68
C GLY A 104 0.88 5.87 0.44
N ILE A 105 -0.41 6.01 0.34
CA ILE A 105 -1.17 5.57 -0.83
C ILE A 105 -1.79 6.80 -1.50
N VAL A 106 -1.70 6.84 -2.82
CA VAL A 106 -2.39 7.83 -3.65
C VAL A 106 -3.24 7.10 -4.67
N HIS A 107 -4.51 7.43 -4.71
CA HIS A 107 -5.50 6.80 -5.58
C HIS A 107 -6.20 7.84 -6.44
N GLY A 108 -6.18 7.64 -7.74
CA GLY A 108 -6.88 8.48 -8.71
C GLY A 108 -7.86 7.68 -9.55
N THR A 109 -9.04 8.25 -9.76
CA THR A 109 -10.07 7.68 -10.63
C THR A 109 -10.38 8.65 -11.76
N ASN A 110 -10.72 8.11 -12.92
CA ASN A 110 -11.02 8.92 -14.10
C ASN A 110 -9.86 9.87 -14.49
N ILE A 111 -8.64 9.36 -14.42
CA ILE A 111 -7.46 10.13 -14.83
C ILE A 111 -7.38 10.10 -16.36
N PRO A 112 -7.45 11.25 -17.02
CA PRO A 112 -7.39 11.29 -18.47
C PRO A 112 -5.97 10.95 -18.94
N VAL A 113 -5.87 10.09 -19.94
CA VAL A 113 -4.62 9.76 -20.61
C VAL A 113 -4.78 9.94 -22.12
N THR A 114 -3.73 10.48 -22.72
CA THR A 114 -3.58 10.65 -24.16
C THR A 114 -2.32 9.92 -24.59
N PRO A 115 -2.12 9.63 -25.90
CA PRO A 115 -0.90 8.99 -26.37
C PRO A 115 0.35 9.69 -25.84
N GLY A 116 1.23 8.91 -25.20
CA GLY A 116 2.43 9.44 -24.57
C GLY A 116 3.02 8.53 -23.52
N THR A 117 4.16 8.93 -22.97
CA THR A 117 4.89 8.19 -21.93
C THR A 117 4.65 8.82 -20.57
N TYR A 118 4.23 8.02 -19.60
CA TYR A 118 4.01 8.38 -18.21
C TYR A 118 5.07 7.68 -17.36
N PRO A 119 6.08 8.42 -16.88
CA PRO A 119 7.18 7.86 -16.08
C PRO A 119 6.67 7.19 -14.81
N ILE A 120 7.26 6.03 -14.50
CA ILE A 120 6.95 5.23 -13.31
C ILE A 120 8.20 5.13 -12.43
N THR A 121 8.02 5.31 -11.13
CA THR A 121 9.02 4.98 -10.11
C THR A 121 8.34 4.22 -8.99
N VAL A 122 8.87 3.05 -8.63
CA VAL A 122 8.33 2.24 -7.52
C VAL A 122 9.29 2.29 -6.34
N GLY A 123 8.76 2.65 -5.17
CA GLY A 123 9.53 2.86 -3.95
C GLY A 123 10.14 1.58 -3.38
N ASN A 124 11.38 1.67 -2.96
CA ASN A 124 12.06 0.60 -2.22
C ASN A 124 11.45 0.44 -0.83
N LYS A 125 11.64 -0.73 -0.23
CA LYS A 125 11.36 -0.96 1.19
C LYS A 125 12.32 -0.15 2.07
N GLY A 126 11.86 0.28 3.23
CA GLY A 126 12.71 0.68 4.34
C GLY A 126 13.36 -0.55 4.98
N THR A 127 14.55 -0.39 5.50
CA THR A 127 15.34 -1.47 6.12
C THR A 127 15.44 -1.28 7.61
N MET A 128 15.47 -2.37 8.36
CA MET A 128 15.84 -2.33 9.76
C MET A 128 17.33 -1.96 9.88
N PRO A 129 17.77 -1.25 10.93
CA PRO A 129 19.16 -0.94 11.15
C PRO A 129 19.94 -2.18 11.67
N ALA A 130 21.24 -2.19 11.43
CA ALA A 130 22.13 -3.23 11.97
C ALA A 130 22.51 -3.01 13.45
N THR A 131 22.29 -1.84 13.97
CA THR A 131 22.59 -1.40 15.34
C THR A 131 21.36 -0.81 16.00
N TYR A 132 21.41 -0.60 17.32
CA TYR A 132 20.33 0.08 18.07
C TYR A 132 20.08 1.48 17.53
N ASP A 133 19.18 1.60 16.55
CA ASP A 133 18.91 2.84 15.85
C ASP A 133 17.49 2.83 15.24
N GLN A 134 17.11 3.99 14.70
CA GLN A 134 15.92 4.15 13.90
C GLN A 134 16.08 3.42 12.56
N ALA A 135 15.03 2.75 12.12
CA ALA A 135 14.98 2.15 10.79
C ALA A 135 14.88 3.21 9.68
N THR A 136 15.28 2.82 8.48
CA THR A 136 15.13 3.71 7.33
C THR A 136 13.67 3.82 6.88
N SER A 137 13.32 4.98 6.35
CA SER A 137 12.04 5.15 5.66
C SER A 137 12.01 4.37 4.34
N GLY A 138 10.82 4.00 3.90
CA GLY A 138 10.59 3.49 2.56
C GLY A 138 10.81 4.55 1.48
N GLY A 139 10.99 4.11 0.23
CA GLY A 139 11.12 4.99 -0.93
C GLY A 139 9.75 5.48 -1.44
N ASN A 140 9.75 6.62 -2.09
CA ASN A 140 8.56 7.15 -2.74
C ASN A 140 8.24 6.37 -4.02
N SER A 141 6.93 6.21 -4.32
CA SER A 141 6.45 5.76 -5.63
C SER A 141 5.83 6.92 -6.39
N ALA A 142 6.00 6.96 -7.71
CA ALA A 142 5.45 8.04 -8.53
C ALA A 142 4.89 7.51 -9.85
N PHE A 143 3.70 7.99 -10.20
CA PHE A 143 3.10 7.90 -11.52
C PHE A 143 3.11 9.30 -12.14
N ASN A 144 3.92 9.49 -13.20
CA ASN A 144 4.18 10.80 -13.78
C ASN A 144 4.62 11.80 -12.67
N SER A 145 3.93 12.90 -12.50
CA SER A 145 4.22 13.92 -11.48
C SER A 145 3.56 13.67 -10.11
N VAL A 146 2.73 12.63 -9.97
CA VAL A 146 1.98 12.32 -8.74
C VAL A 146 2.76 11.34 -7.89
N THR A 147 3.07 11.72 -6.66
CA THR A 147 3.94 10.95 -5.76
C THR A 147 3.20 10.48 -4.51
N ALA A 148 3.32 9.18 -4.21
CA ALA A 148 3.02 8.60 -2.92
C ALA A 148 4.30 8.47 -2.09
N LEU A 149 4.34 9.07 -0.91
CA LEU A 149 5.52 9.09 -0.04
C LEU A 149 5.79 7.71 0.56
N GLY A 150 7.06 7.37 0.77
CA GLY A 150 7.42 6.19 1.54
C GLY A 150 6.99 6.31 3.00
N GLY A 151 6.78 5.18 3.68
CA GLY A 151 6.45 5.11 5.10
C GLY A 151 7.67 5.44 5.98
N ALA A 152 7.44 6.01 7.13
CA ALA A 152 8.50 6.33 8.09
C ALA A 152 9.07 5.08 8.74
N GLY A 153 10.38 5.04 9.00
CA GLY A 153 11.00 3.99 9.83
C GLY A 153 10.52 4.06 11.28
N GLY A 154 10.39 2.90 11.92
CA GLY A 154 10.13 2.79 13.35
C GLY A 154 11.32 3.26 14.18
N PHE A 155 11.06 3.82 15.36
CA PHE A 155 12.14 4.24 16.27
C PHE A 155 12.80 3.04 16.95
N GLY A 156 14.13 3.11 17.06
CA GLY A 156 14.96 2.20 17.85
C GLY A 156 16.05 3.01 18.54
N GLY A 157 16.71 2.42 19.56
CA GLY A 157 17.86 3.03 20.24
C GLY A 157 17.51 3.85 21.50
N PRO A 158 18.51 4.05 22.37
CA PRO A 158 18.32 4.73 23.66
C PRO A 158 18.37 6.26 23.56
N MET A 159 18.58 6.82 22.37
CA MET A 159 18.69 8.25 22.19
C MET A 159 17.42 8.84 21.61
N ALA A 160 16.93 9.90 22.29
CA ALA A 160 15.93 10.79 21.72
C ALA A 160 16.48 11.44 20.45
N TYR A 161 16.15 10.89 19.32
CA TYR A 161 16.31 11.63 18.07
C TYR A 161 15.09 12.53 17.92
N PRO A 162 15.23 13.84 17.98
CA PRO A 162 14.18 14.77 17.61
C PRO A 162 14.04 14.80 16.08
N GLY A 163 14.19 13.65 15.43
CA GLY A 163 14.09 13.49 13.99
C GLY A 163 12.69 13.00 13.65
N SER A 164 11.89 13.87 13.09
CA SER A 164 10.65 13.51 12.44
C SER A 164 10.95 12.61 11.24
N ALA A 165 10.99 11.30 11.41
CA ALA A 165 10.82 10.43 10.25
C ALA A 165 9.36 10.58 9.80
N SER A 166 9.11 11.65 9.08
CA SER A 166 7.83 11.88 8.44
C SER A 166 7.77 11.06 7.16
N GLY A 167 6.73 10.27 7.02
CA GLY A 167 6.47 9.45 5.85
C GLY A 167 5.02 9.52 5.44
N GLY A 168 4.67 8.82 4.40
CA GLY A 168 3.28 8.67 3.96
C GLY A 168 2.38 8.21 5.10
N SER A 169 2.86 7.26 5.93
CA SER A 169 2.37 7.00 7.29
C SER A 169 3.53 7.09 8.28
N GLY A 170 3.23 7.46 9.53
CA GLY A 170 4.22 7.64 10.60
C GLY A 170 4.72 6.29 11.16
N GLY A 171 5.98 6.21 11.58
CA GLY A 171 6.51 5.08 12.32
C GLY A 171 6.02 5.06 13.77
N GLY A 172 6.17 3.95 14.47
CA GLY A 172 5.88 3.80 15.90
C GLY A 172 6.99 4.37 16.77
N GLY A 173 6.61 4.91 17.92
CA GLY A 173 7.51 5.45 18.94
C GLY A 173 8.28 4.36 19.68
N HIS A 174 9.48 4.70 20.19
CA HIS A 174 10.30 3.83 21.03
C HIS A 174 9.82 3.85 22.49
N GLY A 175 10.02 2.72 23.18
CA GLY A 175 9.56 2.51 24.55
C GLY A 175 10.57 2.76 25.67
N TYR A 176 11.55 3.65 25.54
CA TYR A 176 12.49 3.94 26.62
C TYR A 176 11.89 4.93 27.65
N PRO A 177 12.21 4.80 28.99
CA PRO A 177 11.52 5.53 30.05
C PRO A 177 11.50 7.06 29.94
N GLN A 178 12.43 7.64 29.19
CA GLN A 178 12.56 9.10 29.11
C GLN A 178 11.93 9.70 27.85
N ASP A 179 11.54 8.90 26.85
CA ASP A 179 11.11 9.38 25.53
C ASP A 179 9.78 8.79 25.04
N ALA A 180 8.95 8.30 25.94
CA ALA A 180 7.66 7.67 25.64
C ALA A 180 6.69 8.51 24.79
N SER A 181 7.03 9.76 24.48
CA SER A 181 6.15 10.73 23.81
C SER A 181 6.47 10.97 22.33
N SER A 182 7.51 10.36 21.76
CA SER A 182 7.84 10.58 20.36
C SER A 182 6.94 9.77 19.44
N SER A 183 5.78 10.31 19.13
CA SER A 183 4.97 9.85 18.00
C SER A 183 5.50 10.49 16.72
N ILE A 184 5.68 9.67 15.69
CA ILE A 184 6.02 10.17 14.38
C ILE A 184 4.74 10.48 13.62
N VAL A 185 4.60 11.75 13.27
CA VAL A 185 3.46 12.24 12.49
C VAL A 185 3.58 11.82 11.03
N LYS A 186 2.43 11.62 10.41
CA LYS A 186 2.33 11.47 8.97
C LYS A 186 2.78 12.77 8.28
N ALA A 187 3.57 12.66 7.19
CA ALA A 187 3.87 13.80 6.32
C ALA A 187 2.64 14.22 5.51
N PRO A 188 2.47 15.51 5.23
CA PRO A 188 1.53 15.96 4.22
C PRO A 188 1.86 15.34 2.86
N GLN A 189 0.85 14.81 2.16
CA GLN A 189 0.96 14.33 0.78
C GLN A 189 0.07 15.20 -0.11
N PRO A 190 0.59 16.34 -0.62
CA PRO A 190 -0.17 17.15 -1.57
C PRO A 190 -0.34 16.39 -2.89
N VAL A 191 -1.57 16.29 -3.35
CA VAL A 191 -1.93 15.61 -4.61
C VAL A 191 -2.87 16.49 -5.43
N PRO A 192 -2.88 16.36 -6.77
CA PRO A 192 -3.87 17.02 -7.63
C PRO A 192 -5.32 16.63 -7.27
N GLY A 193 -6.29 17.44 -7.67
CA GLY A 193 -7.70 17.30 -7.27
C GLY A 193 -8.38 15.97 -7.65
N ASP A 194 -7.87 15.28 -8.70
CA ASP A 194 -8.40 13.97 -9.15
C ASP A 194 -7.82 12.79 -8.36
N PHE A 195 -6.92 13.07 -7.41
CA PHE A 195 -6.28 12.07 -6.57
C PHE A 195 -6.63 12.27 -5.09
N THR A 196 -6.68 11.17 -4.36
CA THR A 196 -6.84 11.15 -2.90
C THR A 196 -5.66 10.45 -2.25
N ALA A 197 -5.07 11.07 -1.22
CA ALA A 197 -3.94 10.53 -0.49
C ALA A 197 -4.37 9.95 0.87
N TYR A 198 -3.75 8.81 1.24
CA TYR A 198 -4.02 8.09 2.49
C TYR A 198 -2.72 7.84 3.25
N GLY A 199 -2.83 7.80 4.56
CA GLY A 199 -1.77 7.52 5.52
C GLY A 199 -2.14 8.08 6.89
N SER A 200 -1.61 7.49 7.95
CA SER A 200 -1.95 7.83 9.34
C SER A 200 -0.71 7.91 10.21
N PRO A 201 -0.75 8.58 11.38
CA PRO A 201 0.38 8.64 12.29
C PRO A 201 0.68 7.27 12.93
N GLY A 202 1.90 7.09 13.44
CA GLY A 202 2.26 5.98 14.31
C GLY A 202 1.73 6.13 15.73
N GLY A 203 1.83 5.06 16.52
CA GLY A 203 1.47 5.02 17.93
C GLY A 203 2.65 5.37 18.85
N LEU A 204 2.35 5.75 20.07
CA LEU A 204 3.32 6.05 21.12
C LEU A 204 3.89 4.77 21.72
N GLY A 205 5.17 4.78 22.09
CA GLY A 205 5.77 3.77 22.95
C GLY A 205 5.44 4.01 24.43
N THR A 206 5.70 3.00 25.29
CA THR A 206 5.71 3.06 26.74
C THR A 206 7.06 2.58 27.27
N PRO A 207 7.41 2.76 28.56
CA PRO A 207 8.73 2.37 29.08
C PRO A 207 9.22 0.95 28.77
N TYR A 208 8.37 0.02 28.35
CA TYR A 208 8.73 -1.38 28.09
C TYR A 208 8.12 -1.95 26.81
N ALA A 209 7.56 -1.09 25.91
CA ALA A 209 7.02 -1.56 24.64
C ALA A 209 6.99 -0.44 23.61
N GLY A 210 7.26 -0.79 22.35
CA GLY A 210 7.19 0.10 21.21
C GLY A 210 5.77 0.32 20.72
N GLY A 211 5.48 1.49 20.17
CA GLY A 211 4.23 1.81 19.46
C GLY A 211 4.17 1.13 18.10
N GLY A 212 2.98 0.92 17.57
CA GLY A 212 2.76 0.42 16.21
C GLY A 212 2.97 1.52 15.16
N GLY A 213 3.39 1.15 13.95
CA GLY A 213 3.41 2.04 12.79
C GLY A 213 2.02 2.37 12.28
N GLY A 214 1.84 3.58 11.72
CA GLY A 214 0.59 3.99 11.08
C GLY A 214 0.30 3.20 9.80
N GLY A 215 -0.96 2.94 9.54
CA GLY A 215 -1.45 2.36 8.28
C GLY A 215 -2.08 3.39 7.37
N ALA A 216 -2.65 2.95 6.26
CA ALA A 216 -3.29 3.85 5.31
C ALA A 216 -4.54 4.53 5.88
N THR A 217 -5.32 3.85 6.72
CA THR A 217 -6.59 4.39 7.27
C THR A 217 -6.61 4.57 8.76
N ALA A 218 -5.75 3.86 9.51
CA ALA A 218 -5.74 3.91 10.97
C ALA A 218 -4.35 4.26 11.50
N ALA A 219 -4.32 5.04 12.56
CA ALA A 219 -3.10 5.26 13.33
C ALA A 219 -2.57 3.92 13.87
N GLY A 220 -1.26 3.84 14.08
CA GLY A 220 -0.66 2.78 14.86
C GLY A 220 -1.17 2.82 16.29
N GLY A 221 -1.33 1.66 16.92
CA GLY A 221 -1.72 1.55 18.32
C GLY A 221 -0.63 2.05 19.25
N ASN A 222 -1.01 2.72 20.31
CA ASN A 222 -0.10 3.02 21.41
C ASN A 222 0.26 1.74 22.13
N ALA A 223 1.51 1.62 22.58
CA ALA A 223 1.85 0.64 23.58
C ALA A 223 1.10 0.96 24.89
N ALA A 224 0.80 -0.05 25.70
CA ALA A 224 0.04 0.11 26.93
C ALA A 224 0.59 -0.75 28.05
N PRO A 225 0.58 -0.29 29.32
CA PRO A 225 0.86 -1.12 30.48
C PRO A 225 -0.20 -2.21 30.60
N ARG A 226 0.20 -3.39 31.01
CA ARG A 226 -0.73 -4.45 31.36
C ARG A 226 -1.44 -4.05 32.68
N GLY A 227 -2.75 -4.31 32.76
CA GLY A 227 -3.62 -3.84 33.83
C GLY A 227 -3.16 -4.09 35.25
N PRO A 228 -3.92 -3.61 36.27
CA PRO A 228 -3.59 -3.71 37.69
C PRO A 228 -3.31 -5.15 38.10
N GLY A 229 -2.27 -5.35 38.93
CA GLY A 229 -1.86 -6.68 39.40
C GLY A 229 -0.78 -7.36 38.59
N SER A 230 -0.40 -6.79 37.43
CA SER A 230 0.77 -7.26 36.66
C SER A 230 2.05 -6.61 37.19
N PRO A 231 3.21 -7.31 37.11
CA PRO A 231 4.50 -6.69 37.40
C PRO A 231 4.70 -5.42 36.54
N ALA A 232 5.35 -4.41 37.11
CA ALA A 232 5.51 -3.09 36.51
C ALA A 232 6.11 -3.08 35.07
N ASN A 233 6.79 -4.16 34.70
CA ASN A 233 7.50 -4.30 33.41
C ASN A 233 6.67 -5.01 32.32
N TYR A 234 5.40 -5.35 32.59
CA TYR A 234 4.56 -6.04 31.62
C TYR A 234 3.74 -5.02 30.84
N HIS A 235 4.04 -4.93 29.54
CA HIS A 235 3.40 -4.01 28.61
C HIS A 235 2.96 -4.75 27.35
N PHE A 236 1.98 -4.20 26.66
CA PHE A 236 1.57 -4.61 25.33
C PHE A 236 2.20 -3.66 24.31
N GLY A 237 2.82 -4.20 23.27
CA GLY A 237 3.26 -3.39 22.13
C GLY A 237 2.08 -2.89 21.31
N GLY A 238 2.28 -1.75 20.67
CA GLY A 238 1.26 -1.15 19.83
C GLY A 238 0.99 -2.01 18.58
N LEU A 239 -0.26 -2.17 18.21
CA LEU A 239 -0.66 -2.84 16.96
C LEU A 239 -0.36 -1.94 15.76
N GLY A 240 -0.06 -2.53 14.63
CA GLY A 240 0.05 -1.79 13.36
C GLY A 240 -1.29 -1.23 12.90
N GLY A 241 -1.27 -0.03 12.35
CA GLY A 241 -2.46 0.62 11.78
C GLY A 241 -2.99 -0.09 10.54
N ALA A 242 -4.30 -0.10 10.35
CA ALA A 242 -4.95 -0.80 9.25
C ALA A 242 -4.66 -0.16 7.88
N GLY A 243 -4.54 -0.99 6.87
CA GLY A 243 -4.50 -0.61 5.46
C GLY A 243 -5.86 -0.16 4.93
N LYS A 244 -5.91 0.12 3.62
CA LYS A 244 -7.11 0.55 2.92
C LYS A 244 -7.49 -0.40 1.81
N ALA A 245 -8.78 -0.66 1.68
CA ALA A 245 -9.34 -1.47 0.59
C ALA A 245 -9.51 -0.63 -0.69
N PHE A 246 -9.08 -1.22 -1.81
CA PHE A 246 -9.27 -0.73 -3.17
C PHE A 246 -9.85 -1.86 -4.03
N PRO A 247 -11.18 -2.02 -4.05
CA PRO A 247 -11.84 -3.15 -4.74
C PRO A 247 -11.54 -3.22 -6.24
N GLY A 248 -11.06 -2.13 -6.82
CA GLY A 248 -10.58 -2.07 -8.20
C GLY A 248 -9.28 -2.84 -8.43
N PHE A 249 -8.52 -3.18 -7.38
CA PHE A 249 -7.21 -3.82 -7.47
C PHE A 249 -7.10 -5.04 -6.53
N PRO A 250 -7.94 -6.07 -6.71
CA PRO A 250 -7.95 -7.23 -5.82
C PRO A 250 -6.72 -8.12 -6.01
N GLY A 251 -6.23 -8.68 -4.89
CA GLY A 251 -5.04 -9.53 -4.85
C GLY A 251 -5.06 -10.69 -5.86
N PRO A 252 -6.14 -11.47 -5.99
CA PRO A 252 -6.20 -12.58 -6.94
C PRO A 252 -6.00 -12.17 -8.41
N ILE A 253 -6.46 -10.99 -8.82
CA ILE A 253 -6.26 -10.48 -10.19
C ILE A 253 -4.82 -10.01 -10.40
N ILE A 254 -4.22 -9.35 -9.39
CA ILE A 254 -2.85 -8.82 -9.49
C ILE A 254 -1.80 -9.92 -9.29
N ALA A 255 -2.11 -10.98 -8.56
CA ALA A 255 -1.19 -12.06 -8.20
C ALA A 255 -0.39 -12.68 -9.37
N PRO A 256 -0.93 -12.86 -10.60
CA PRO A 256 -0.13 -13.37 -11.71
C PRO A 256 1.13 -12.55 -12.03
N ALA A 257 1.11 -11.24 -11.75
CA ALA A 257 2.24 -10.34 -11.95
C ALA A 257 3.27 -10.39 -10.80
N ILE A 258 2.94 -10.99 -9.66
CA ILE A 258 3.83 -11.07 -8.48
C ILE A 258 4.77 -12.29 -8.63
N PRO A 259 6.07 -12.16 -8.30
CA PRO A 259 7.02 -13.26 -8.33
C PRO A 259 6.59 -14.47 -7.50
N THR A 260 7.02 -15.67 -7.90
CA THR A 260 6.82 -16.92 -7.16
C THR A 260 8.02 -17.31 -6.30
N THR A 261 8.84 -16.32 -5.95
CA THR A 261 10.02 -16.51 -5.08
C THR A 261 9.60 -17.10 -3.73
N ASN A 262 10.31 -18.12 -3.28
CA ASN A 262 10.11 -18.68 -1.95
C ASN A 262 10.57 -17.68 -0.89
N ILE A 263 9.72 -17.49 0.11
CA ILE A 263 9.98 -16.58 1.23
C ILE A 263 9.87 -17.31 2.55
N THR A 264 10.69 -16.89 3.51
CA THR A 264 10.63 -17.33 4.90
C THR A 264 10.17 -16.16 5.78
N ASP A 265 9.49 -16.44 6.87
CA ASP A 265 9.13 -15.48 7.93
C ASP A 265 8.12 -14.37 7.53
N VAL A 266 7.10 -14.72 6.77
CA VAL A 266 5.98 -13.80 6.48
C VAL A 266 4.89 -13.91 7.56
N PRO A 267 4.14 -12.81 7.81
CA PRO A 267 3.00 -12.86 8.71
C PRO A 267 2.00 -13.94 8.29
N VAL A 268 1.65 -14.83 9.22
CA VAL A 268 0.56 -15.79 9.05
C VAL A 268 -0.47 -15.53 10.12
N ALA A 269 -1.75 -15.75 9.76
CA ALA A 269 -2.78 -15.85 10.77
C ALA A 269 -2.37 -16.87 11.84
N ALA A 270 -2.63 -16.56 13.10
CA ALA A 270 -2.14 -17.29 14.27
C ALA A 270 -2.20 -18.81 14.08
N GLY A 271 -1.03 -19.48 14.07
CA GLY A 271 -0.88 -20.94 14.16
C GLY A 271 -0.78 -21.73 12.86
N GLY A 272 -0.79 -21.09 11.69
CA GLY A 272 -0.62 -21.80 10.39
C GLY A 272 0.82 -21.73 9.84
N PRO A 273 1.22 -22.70 8.97
CA PRO A 273 2.44 -22.52 8.17
C PRO A 273 2.23 -21.32 7.24
N GLY A 274 3.22 -20.42 7.17
CA GLY A 274 3.20 -19.26 6.32
C GLY A 274 3.05 -19.59 4.83
N PRO A 275 2.60 -18.64 4.01
CA PRO A 275 2.60 -18.83 2.57
C PRO A 275 4.02 -19.09 2.08
N ALA A 276 4.18 -20.15 1.28
CA ALA A 276 5.49 -20.60 0.82
C ALA A 276 6.10 -19.69 -0.26
N THR A 277 5.33 -18.80 -0.85
CA THR A 277 5.77 -17.92 -1.94
C THR A 277 5.31 -16.48 -1.74
N GLU A 278 6.07 -15.54 -2.31
CA GLU A 278 5.75 -14.12 -2.32
C GLU A 278 4.37 -13.84 -2.90
N ARG A 279 4.02 -14.48 -4.01
CA ARG A 279 2.69 -14.42 -4.62
C ARG A 279 1.57 -14.87 -3.69
N ALA A 280 1.76 -15.99 -2.99
CA ALA A 280 0.76 -16.50 -2.04
C ALA A 280 0.57 -15.56 -0.85
N ALA A 281 1.67 -14.99 -0.33
CA ALA A 281 1.64 -13.99 0.73
C ALA A 281 0.90 -12.73 0.30
N PHE A 282 1.23 -12.20 -0.88
CA PHE A 282 0.56 -11.04 -1.47
C PHE A 282 -0.95 -11.30 -1.65
N THR A 283 -1.31 -12.44 -2.25
CA THR A 283 -2.72 -12.79 -2.48
C THR A 283 -3.51 -12.85 -1.18
N THR A 284 -2.91 -13.39 -0.12
CA THR A 284 -3.54 -13.49 1.21
C THR A 284 -3.69 -12.10 1.86
N ALA A 285 -2.63 -11.29 1.84
CA ALA A 285 -2.61 -9.99 2.52
C ALA A 285 -3.52 -8.95 1.83
N VAL A 286 -3.49 -8.92 0.50
CA VAL A 286 -4.30 -7.99 -0.31
C VAL A 286 -5.74 -8.48 -0.41
N GLY A 287 -5.94 -9.79 -0.54
CA GLY A 287 -7.25 -10.43 -0.57
C GLY A 287 -8.14 -9.96 -1.73
N PRO A 288 -9.41 -10.40 -1.75
CA PRO A 288 -10.37 -10.03 -2.80
C PRO A 288 -10.82 -8.56 -2.73
N THR A 289 -10.60 -7.89 -1.62
CA THR A 289 -10.98 -6.48 -1.40
C THR A 289 -9.89 -5.49 -1.77
N GLY A 290 -8.67 -5.97 -2.10
CA GLY A 290 -7.56 -5.11 -2.48
C GLY A 290 -7.01 -4.29 -1.31
N LEU A 291 -6.61 -4.92 -0.20
CA LEU A 291 -6.04 -4.24 0.98
C LEU A 291 -4.56 -3.91 0.77
N TYR A 292 -4.17 -2.65 0.98
CA TYR A 292 -2.79 -2.17 0.90
C TYR A 292 -2.44 -1.25 2.07
N GLY A 293 -1.16 -1.18 2.42
CA GLY A 293 -0.62 -0.18 3.34
C GLY A 293 -0.94 -0.42 4.81
N GLY A 294 -0.73 -1.62 5.33
CA GLY A 294 -0.78 -1.90 6.77
C GLY A 294 0.50 -1.46 7.48
N GLY A 295 0.41 -0.86 8.67
CA GLY A 295 1.56 -0.50 9.51
C GLY A 295 2.17 -1.70 10.23
N GLY A 296 3.42 -1.62 10.67
CA GLY A 296 4.08 -2.66 11.45
C GLY A 296 3.70 -2.64 12.93
N GLY A 297 3.66 -3.79 13.60
CA GLY A 297 3.50 -3.89 15.05
C GLY A 297 4.76 -3.44 15.82
N GLY A 298 4.61 -2.87 17.02
CA GLY A 298 5.73 -2.49 17.88
C GLY A 298 6.35 -3.70 18.60
N GLY A 299 7.58 -3.58 19.04
CA GLY A 299 8.27 -4.63 19.80
C GLY A 299 7.92 -4.62 21.28
N LEU A 300 8.12 -5.77 21.96
CA LEU A 300 7.88 -5.97 23.41
C LEU A 300 9.17 -6.26 24.16
N TYR A 301 9.29 -5.82 25.40
CA TYR A 301 10.46 -6.13 26.24
C TYR A 301 10.50 -7.56 26.76
N TYR A 302 9.42 -8.00 27.36
CA TYR A 302 9.45 -9.22 28.16
C TYR A 302 8.06 -9.81 28.33
N THR A 303 7.95 -11.09 28.10
CA THR A 303 6.82 -11.87 28.58
C THR A 303 7.35 -13.13 29.22
N ILE A 304 7.83 -13.03 30.46
CA ILE A 304 7.97 -14.20 31.33
C ILE A 304 6.75 -14.25 32.22
N GLY A 305 5.84 -15.14 31.92
CA GLY A 305 4.71 -15.45 32.79
C GLY A 305 3.93 -16.61 32.21
N PRO A 306 3.36 -17.47 33.10
CA PRO A 306 2.58 -18.62 32.68
C PRO A 306 1.20 -18.27 32.09
N ASP A 307 0.97 -17.02 31.73
CA ASP A 307 -0.32 -16.57 31.20
C ASP A 307 -0.33 -16.64 29.65
N PRO A 308 -0.96 -17.67 29.10
CA PRO A 308 -1.03 -17.86 27.65
C PRO A 308 -1.84 -16.77 26.92
N SER A 309 -2.62 -15.97 27.65
CA SER A 309 -3.40 -14.86 27.08
C SER A 309 -2.56 -13.59 26.82
N ALA A 310 -1.32 -13.56 27.32
CA ALA A 310 -0.39 -12.43 27.18
C ALA A 310 0.67 -12.64 26.11
N SER A 311 0.70 -13.81 25.50
CA SER A 311 1.70 -14.24 24.53
C SER A 311 1.22 -13.95 23.12
N GLY A 312 1.72 -12.89 22.55
CA GLY A 312 1.49 -12.60 21.13
C GLY A 312 2.47 -11.55 20.65
N LYS A 313 2.96 -11.74 19.44
CA LYS A 313 3.58 -10.65 18.71
C LYS A 313 2.53 -9.57 18.49
N PRO A 314 2.83 -8.28 18.74
CA PRO A 314 1.92 -7.22 18.34
C PRO A 314 1.66 -7.29 16.84
N ALA A 315 0.41 -7.52 16.48
CA ALA A 315 0.05 -7.78 15.10
C ALA A 315 0.33 -6.56 14.21
N GLY A 316 0.81 -6.82 13.02
CA GLY A 316 0.85 -5.83 11.95
C GLY A 316 -0.57 -5.50 11.46
N GLY A 317 -0.72 -4.32 10.85
CA GLY A 317 -1.97 -3.89 10.25
C GLY A 317 -2.36 -4.73 9.02
N THR A 318 -3.65 -4.88 8.79
CA THR A 318 -4.16 -5.52 7.56
C THR A 318 -3.65 -4.80 6.31
N GLY A 319 -3.43 -5.54 5.22
CA GLY A 319 -2.84 -4.98 4.00
C GLY A 319 -1.31 -5.02 4.00
N GLY A 320 -0.72 -6.04 4.64
CA GLY A 320 0.69 -6.42 4.50
C GLY A 320 1.65 -5.91 5.57
N GLY A 321 1.16 -5.31 6.65
CA GLY A 321 2.01 -4.92 7.79
C GLY A 321 2.62 -6.12 8.52
N ALA A 322 3.84 -5.97 9.02
CA ALA A 322 4.59 -7.00 9.73
C ALA A 322 4.24 -7.04 11.23
N ASP A 323 4.21 -8.23 11.82
CA ASP A 323 4.10 -8.36 13.27
C ASP A 323 5.40 -7.93 13.96
N GLY A 324 5.28 -7.25 15.11
CA GLY A 324 6.41 -6.90 15.96
C GLY A 324 7.07 -8.13 16.60
N ALA A 325 8.27 -7.96 17.10
CA ALA A 325 8.93 -9.00 17.89
C ALA A 325 8.23 -9.21 19.24
N GLY A 326 8.09 -10.44 19.64
CA GLY A 326 7.36 -10.80 20.87
C GLY A 326 7.58 -12.25 21.25
N SER A 327 6.79 -12.72 22.20
CA SER A 327 6.85 -14.11 22.63
C SER A 327 6.03 -15.02 21.71
N GLU A 328 6.60 -16.18 21.39
CA GLU A 328 5.89 -17.28 20.73
C GLU A 328 5.93 -18.51 21.65
N PRO A 329 4.92 -19.43 21.55
CA PRO A 329 5.03 -20.72 22.20
C PRO A 329 6.34 -21.42 21.80
N ALA A 330 7.10 -21.90 22.78
CA ALA A 330 8.32 -22.63 22.49
C ALA A 330 8.00 -23.86 21.62
N PRO A 331 8.76 -24.12 20.55
CA PRO A 331 8.54 -25.29 19.70
C PRO A 331 8.69 -26.62 20.45
N VAL A 332 9.38 -26.61 21.61
CA VAL A 332 9.47 -27.72 22.55
C VAL A 332 9.13 -27.16 23.92
N PRO A 333 8.01 -27.60 24.55
CA PRO A 333 7.65 -27.14 25.86
C PRO A 333 8.77 -27.46 26.89
N SER A 334 9.38 -26.43 27.46
CA SER A 334 10.30 -26.58 28.60
C SER A 334 9.57 -26.14 29.86
N PRO A 335 9.61 -26.91 30.95
CA PRO A 335 8.94 -26.52 32.19
C PRO A 335 9.50 -25.24 32.82
N THR A 336 10.70 -24.82 32.41
CA THR A 336 11.37 -23.60 32.88
C THR A 336 11.22 -22.41 31.93
N GLN A 337 10.95 -22.66 30.62
CA GLN A 337 10.75 -21.61 29.61
C GLN A 337 9.75 -22.09 28.55
N PRO A 338 8.45 -22.02 28.82
CA PRO A 338 7.42 -22.44 27.86
C PRO A 338 7.29 -21.50 26.65
N TRP A 339 8.03 -20.39 26.61
CA TRP A 339 7.96 -19.36 25.59
C TRP A 339 9.35 -19.04 25.03
N SER A 340 9.46 -18.93 23.73
CA SER A 340 10.64 -18.41 23.04
C SER A 340 10.39 -17.00 22.54
N HIS A 341 11.43 -16.17 22.55
CA HIS A 341 11.38 -14.88 21.90
C HIS A 341 11.58 -15.07 20.39
N GLY A 342 10.63 -14.62 19.60
CA GLY A 342 10.74 -14.66 18.15
C GLY A 342 11.02 -13.27 17.56
N PRO A 343 11.81 -13.18 16.48
CA PRO A 343 12.03 -11.93 15.77
C PRO A 343 10.70 -11.37 15.20
N ALA A 344 10.71 -10.09 14.85
CA ALA A 344 9.63 -9.51 14.08
C ALA A 344 9.46 -10.27 12.76
N ARG A 345 8.21 -10.40 12.32
CA ARG A 345 7.92 -10.97 10.99
C ARG A 345 8.12 -9.93 9.90
N LYS A 346 8.40 -10.38 8.68
CA LYS A 346 8.60 -9.47 7.53
C LYS A 346 7.26 -8.95 7.01
N ALA A 347 7.25 -7.71 6.55
CA ALA A 347 6.11 -7.17 5.81
C ALA A 347 5.92 -7.91 4.48
N VAL A 348 4.69 -7.95 4.00
CA VAL A 348 4.37 -8.59 2.72
C VAL A 348 4.79 -7.68 1.57
N MET A 349 5.68 -8.16 0.72
CA MET A 349 6.23 -7.40 -0.41
C MET A 349 5.14 -6.87 -1.34
N HIS A 350 5.40 -5.74 -2.00
CA HIS A 350 4.50 -5.07 -2.96
C HIS A 350 3.17 -4.58 -2.36
N THR A 351 3.10 -4.43 -1.04
CA THR A 351 1.89 -3.89 -0.36
C THR A 351 2.11 -2.51 0.24
N GLY A 352 3.37 -2.05 0.30
CA GLY A 352 3.74 -0.86 1.07
C GLY A 352 3.64 -1.06 2.58
N GLY A 353 3.58 -2.30 3.08
CA GLY A 353 3.45 -2.60 4.50
C GLY A 353 4.67 -2.19 5.33
N GLY A 354 4.47 -1.69 6.56
CA GLY A 354 5.54 -1.34 7.50
C GLY A 354 6.15 -2.56 8.18
N GLY A 355 7.44 -2.50 8.49
CA GLY A 355 8.20 -3.56 9.21
C GLY A 355 7.88 -3.61 10.70
N GLY A 356 7.97 -4.78 11.33
CA GLY A 356 7.75 -4.96 12.78
C GLY A 356 8.94 -4.51 13.61
N GLY A 357 8.70 -3.91 14.78
CA GLY A 357 9.73 -3.46 15.73
C GLY A 357 10.40 -4.63 16.47
N GLY A 358 11.67 -4.47 16.81
CA GLY A 358 12.47 -5.46 17.55
C GLY A 358 12.21 -5.47 19.06
N ASN A 359 12.77 -6.49 19.76
CA ASN A 359 12.68 -6.63 21.21
C ASN A 359 14.04 -6.88 21.88
N TYR A 360 14.05 -7.02 23.22
CA TYR A 360 15.25 -7.18 24.07
C TYR A 360 16.04 -8.49 23.84
N ALA A 361 15.41 -9.56 23.41
CA ALA A 361 16.11 -10.86 23.36
C ALA A 361 17.20 -10.87 22.29
N ALA A 362 18.32 -11.48 22.57
CA ALA A 362 19.39 -11.71 21.61
C ALA A 362 18.80 -12.37 20.35
N ASN A 363 19.02 -11.78 19.18
CA ASN A 363 18.50 -12.16 17.88
C ASN A 363 17.02 -11.81 17.58
N SER A 364 16.39 -10.97 18.39
CA SER A 364 15.02 -10.50 18.12
C SER A 364 15.03 -9.14 17.42
N PHE A 365 15.54 -9.14 16.20
CA PHE A 365 15.62 -7.97 15.34
C PHE A 365 14.24 -7.50 14.92
N GLY A 366 14.13 -6.21 14.59
CA GLY A 366 13.04 -5.69 13.78
C GLY A 366 13.01 -6.34 12.40
N SER A 367 12.15 -5.87 11.53
CA SER A 367 12.08 -6.36 10.15
C SER A 367 12.03 -5.21 9.16
N ASP A 368 12.44 -5.52 7.92
CA ASP A 368 12.27 -4.60 6.80
C ASP A 368 10.77 -4.36 6.52
N GLY A 369 10.46 -3.19 5.99
CA GLY A 369 9.18 -2.91 5.36
C GLY A 369 9.01 -3.63 4.02
N ALA A 370 7.90 -3.39 3.36
CA ALA A 370 7.60 -3.89 2.02
C ALA A 370 7.93 -2.85 0.94
N THR A 371 8.22 -3.31 -0.27
CA THR A 371 8.28 -2.43 -1.45
C THR A 371 6.92 -1.85 -1.77
N GLY A 372 6.90 -0.72 -2.47
CA GLY A 372 5.71 -0.18 -3.09
C GLY A 372 5.23 -0.99 -4.29
N ILE A 373 4.13 -0.52 -4.88
CA ILE A 373 3.57 -1.02 -6.13
C ILE A 373 2.82 0.12 -6.84
N ILE A 374 2.79 0.10 -8.16
CA ILE A 374 1.90 0.98 -8.94
C ILE A 374 1.02 0.11 -9.83
N LEU A 375 -0.26 0.39 -9.78
CA LEU A 375 -1.29 -0.33 -10.52
C LEU A 375 -2.08 0.67 -11.38
N VAL A 376 -2.24 0.35 -12.65
CA VAL A 376 -3.06 1.12 -13.59
C VAL A 376 -4.07 0.18 -14.20
N ARG A 377 -5.35 0.58 -14.26
CA ARG A 377 -6.38 -0.19 -14.98
C ARG A 377 -7.26 0.69 -15.86
N TYR A 378 -7.75 0.11 -16.94
CA TYR A 378 -8.69 0.73 -17.86
C TYR A 378 -9.52 -0.33 -18.60
N GLN A 379 -10.61 0.12 -19.24
CA GLN A 379 -11.48 -0.71 -20.10
C GLN A 379 -11.17 -0.49 -21.58
#